data_a43278c26996512ab264bb02e8006ee5
#
_entry.id   a43278c26996512ab264bb02e8006ee5
#
_cell.length_a   1.000
_cell.length_b   1.000
_cell.length_c   1.000
_cell.angle_alpha   90.00
_cell.angle_beta   90.00
_cell.angle_gamma   90.00
#
_symmetry.space_group_name_H-M   'P 1'
#
loop_
_entity.id
_entity.type
_entity.pdbx_description
1 polymer ?
#
loop_
_entity_poly.entity_id
_entity_poly.type
_entity_poly.pdbx_seq_one_letter_code
_entity_poly.pdbx_strand_id
1 'polypeptide(L)'
;MLLESVVLSQLIYNEDYQRKILPYLKADYFDNEGEKVIFGLIDSYTSEYNARPSVEALSIILERTKLNEYVFDQAVSALENINDNTFNEEWLAKETEAWARQKAVHNAIKTAVNIYGDEKRKDEMNNIPTMLQEALAIRFDSYLGHIYWEMAAEQYDHMNSNEAKIPFAVEIFNKATRGGVGKKTLNIVTGAINAGKTTTLIDLTAGYSEQGLNVFVFTLEVAENVWRHRLDARIMRRDFESLEKLTRHEYIAMIEKLRSRQDGAPKGDIVIKEYPSGTGHTGLFRRDILEYIQATGRAPDVIVIDYLGEAASSRLPAHLMQNTNVYYTSVAREFRALGFEFDVPVWTGMQFNRENQNSTDGGISDLADAIGIPKVADFIMAFYAPDELAAVKKARASILKNRYANKQKLKSFLFGMDQDKQILFDLDWNEVKKDLTEAEAKYVENVHIKHDLNKSGATASDEQKAQTVNNWKF
;
A
#
# COMPACT_ATOMS: atom_id res chain seq x y z
N MET A 1 3.35 37.73 -17.83
CA MET A 1 3.44 37.70 -16.35
C MET A 1 4.12 36.38 -16.01
N LEU A 2 5.20 36.39 -15.29
CA LEU A 2 5.90 35.18 -14.85
C LEU A 2 5.12 34.55 -13.69
N LEU A 3 5.11 33.23 -13.58
CA LEU A 3 4.39 32.52 -12.50
C LEU A 3 4.85 32.98 -11.11
N GLU A 4 6.12 33.30 -10.95
CA GLU A 4 6.73 33.78 -9.70
C GLU A 4 6.03 35.06 -9.17
N SER A 5 5.80 36.05 -10.03
CA SER A 5 5.08 37.29 -9.68
C SER A 5 3.59 37.01 -9.35
N VAL A 6 2.97 36.02 -10.01
CA VAL A 6 1.59 35.60 -9.69
C VAL A 6 1.54 34.95 -8.31
N VAL A 7 2.51 34.07 -7.99
CA VAL A 7 2.61 33.42 -6.68
C VAL A 7 2.75 34.47 -5.57
N LEU A 8 3.65 35.44 -5.70
CA LEU A 8 3.83 36.54 -4.72
C LEU A 8 2.53 37.34 -4.56
N SER A 9 1.85 37.67 -5.65
CA SER A 9 0.58 38.39 -5.63
C SER A 9 -0.50 37.64 -4.85
N GLN A 10 -0.63 36.33 -5.10
CA GLN A 10 -1.64 35.50 -4.44
C GLN A 10 -1.29 35.24 -2.95
N LEU A 11 -0.01 35.18 -2.58
CA LEU A 11 0.39 35.10 -1.17
C LEU A 11 -0.03 36.35 -0.36
N ILE A 12 -0.24 37.51 -1.01
CA ILE A 12 -0.68 38.73 -0.37
C ILE A 12 -2.21 38.89 -0.41
N TYR A 13 -2.85 38.59 -1.53
CA TYR A 13 -4.27 38.89 -1.74
C TYR A 13 -5.20 37.72 -1.41
N ASN A 14 -4.76 36.46 -1.46
CA ASN A 14 -5.59 35.28 -1.22
C ASN A 14 -5.15 34.53 0.05
N GLU A 15 -6.01 34.55 1.08
CA GLU A 15 -5.70 33.96 2.39
C GLU A 15 -5.68 32.42 2.33
N ASP A 16 -6.61 31.80 1.62
CA ASP A 16 -6.69 30.35 1.50
C ASP A 16 -5.48 29.82 0.71
N TYR A 17 -5.12 30.52 -0.37
CA TYR A 17 -3.92 30.20 -1.13
C TYR A 17 -2.65 30.36 -0.27
N GLN A 18 -2.51 31.45 0.49
CA GLN A 18 -1.37 31.66 1.36
C GLN A 18 -1.22 30.55 2.41
N ARG A 19 -2.30 30.24 3.13
CA ARG A 19 -2.30 29.18 4.16
C ARG A 19 -1.92 27.82 3.59
N LYS A 20 -2.38 27.52 2.38
CA LYS A 20 -2.15 26.25 1.71
C LYS A 20 -0.74 26.12 1.12
N ILE A 21 -0.18 27.20 0.59
CA ILE A 21 0.98 27.15 -0.30
C ILE A 21 2.27 27.63 0.41
N LEU A 22 2.19 28.69 1.24
CA LEU A 22 3.35 29.29 1.89
C LEU A 22 4.25 28.31 2.64
N PRO A 23 3.73 27.30 3.39
CA PRO A 23 4.57 26.36 4.13
C PRO A 23 5.50 25.49 3.26
N TYR A 24 5.22 25.38 1.97
CA TYR A 24 5.98 24.55 1.03
C TYR A 24 6.92 25.34 0.14
N LEU A 25 6.87 26.66 0.19
CA LEU A 25 7.73 27.53 -0.61
C LEU A 25 9.01 27.90 0.14
N LYS A 26 10.04 28.19 -0.63
CA LYS A 26 11.32 28.68 -0.13
C LYS A 26 11.79 29.84 -1.00
N ALA A 27 12.51 30.78 -0.40
CA ALA A 27 13.04 31.94 -1.11
C ALA A 27 13.93 31.55 -2.31
N ASP A 28 14.67 30.44 -2.21
CA ASP A 28 15.56 29.94 -3.26
C ASP A 28 14.86 29.32 -4.47
N TYR A 29 13.51 29.26 -4.47
CA TYR A 29 12.73 28.85 -5.65
C TYR A 29 12.55 30.00 -6.64
N PHE A 30 12.65 31.25 -6.19
CA PHE A 30 12.57 32.45 -7.04
C PHE A 30 13.90 32.72 -7.71
N ASP A 31 13.91 33.08 -9.00
CA ASP A 31 15.16 33.36 -9.72
C ASP A 31 15.62 34.79 -9.49
N ASN A 32 14.69 35.73 -9.36
CA ASN A 32 14.99 37.15 -9.17
C ASN A 32 15.30 37.48 -7.70
N GLU A 33 16.43 38.16 -7.42
CA GLU A 33 16.84 38.47 -6.05
C GLU A 33 15.84 39.39 -5.32
N GLY A 34 15.15 40.30 -6.04
CA GLY A 34 14.09 41.13 -5.48
C GLY A 34 12.87 40.29 -5.06
N GLU A 35 12.44 39.35 -5.89
CA GLU A 35 11.32 38.41 -5.57
C GLU A 35 11.68 37.52 -4.37
N LYS A 36 12.93 37.05 -4.23
CA LYS A 36 13.42 36.35 -3.04
C LYS A 36 13.25 37.16 -1.78
N VAL A 37 13.65 38.46 -1.84
CA VAL A 37 13.49 39.37 -0.71
C VAL A 37 12.04 39.55 -0.35
N ILE A 38 11.16 39.83 -1.33
CA ILE A 38 9.73 40.01 -1.09
C ILE A 38 9.11 38.75 -0.49
N PHE A 39 9.43 37.58 -1.03
CA PHE A 39 8.98 36.32 -0.44
C PHE A 39 9.43 36.15 1.02
N GLY A 40 10.71 36.44 1.30
CA GLY A 40 11.26 36.41 2.66
C GLY A 40 10.56 37.37 3.64
N LEU A 41 10.16 38.56 3.18
CA LEU A 41 9.36 39.48 3.96
C LEU A 41 7.94 38.99 4.22
N ILE A 42 7.29 38.39 3.22
CA ILE A 42 5.95 37.76 3.36
C ILE A 42 6.01 36.63 4.38
N ASP A 43 6.97 35.71 4.27
CA ASP A 43 7.15 34.56 5.15
C ASP A 43 7.43 35.03 6.60
N SER A 44 8.36 35.96 6.80
CA SER A 44 8.68 36.52 8.11
C SER A 44 7.49 37.20 8.76
N TYR A 45 6.77 38.06 8.01
CA TYR A 45 5.60 38.74 8.50
C TYR A 45 4.49 37.78 8.91
N THR A 46 4.20 36.78 8.04
CA THR A 46 3.17 35.78 8.33
C THR A 46 3.52 34.91 9.54
N SER A 47 4.80 34.55 9.69
CA SER A 47 5.29 33.79 10.85
C SER A 47 5.21 34.58 12.15
N GLU A 48 5.46 35.90 12.13
CA GLU A 48 5.47 36.78 13.32
C GLU A 48 4.05 37.16 13.76
N TYR A 49 3.19 37.54 12.80
CA TYR A 49 1.89 38.15 13.09
C TYR A 49 0.73 37.19 12.83
N ASN A 50 0.97 35.99 12.30
CA ASN A 50 -0.06 35.03 11.86
C ASN A 50 -1.15 35.68 10.97
N ALA A 51 -0.72 36.63 10.13
CA ALA A 51 -1.58 37.41 9.24
C ALA A 51 -0.86 37.73 7.94
N ARG A 52 -1.64 38.02 6.89
CA ARG A 52 -1.07 38.44 5.60
C ARG A 52 -0.55 39.89 5.68
N PRO A 53 0.63 40.16 5.10
CA PRO A 53 1.07 41.54 4.94
C PRO A 53 0.26 42.26 3.83
N SER A 54 0.08 43.57 3.96
CA SER A 54 -0.31 44.39 2.82
C SER A 54 0.92 44.84 2.04
N VAL A 55 0.73 45.32 0.80
CA VAL A 55 1.82 45.87 -0.02
C VAL A 55 2.49 47.06 0.68
N GLU A 56 1.70 47.92 1.34
CA GLU A 56 2.21 49.05 2.09
C GLU A 56 3.06 48.65 3.30
N ALA A 57 2.62 47.56 4.00
CA ALA A 57 3.41 47.02 5.11
C ALA A 57 4.75 46.47 4.62
N LEU A 58 4.75 45.73 3.51
CA LEU A 58 5.97 45.21 2.88
C LEU A 58 6.90 46.35 2.42
N SER A 59 6.35 47.43 1.84
CA SER A 59 7.14 48.62 1.44
C SER A 59 7.84 49.25 2.63
N ILE A 60 7.14 49.45 3.77
CA ILE A 60 7.71 50.02 4.98
C ILE A 60 8.83 49.10 5.55
N ILE A 61 8.66 47.80 5.51
CA ILE A 61 9.66 46.85 6.00
C ILE A 61 10.86 46.83 5.05
N LEU A 62 10.63 46.84 3.73
CA LEU A 62 11.67 46.88 2.72
C LEU A 62 12.60 48.08 2.87
N GLU A 63 12.05 49.30 3.11
CA GLU A 63 12.81 50.52 3.34
C GLU A 63 13.76 50.42 4.57
N ARG A 64 13.39 49.60 5.55
CA ARG A 64 14.19 49.39 6.77
C ARG A 64 15.20 48.25 6.62
N THR A 65 15.08 47.45 5.56
CA THR A 65 15.93 46.29 5.33
C THR A 65 17.25 46.73 4.69
N LYS A 66 18.38 46.31 5.26
CA LYS A 66 19.72 46.64 4.71
C LYS A 66 20.01 45.80 3.48
N LEU A 67 19.80 46.34 2.30
CA LEU A 67 20.06 45.72 1.00
C LEU A 67 21.08 46.59 0.23
N ASN A 68 21.74 45.98 -0.79
CA ASN A 68 22.45 46.78 -1.77
C ASN A 68 21.44 47.44 -2.73
N GLU A 69 21.81 48.53 -3.36
CA GLU A 69 20.95 49.35 -4.24
C GLU A 69 20.30 48.53 -5.35
N TYR A 70 21.06 47.66 -6.00
CA TYR A 70 20.57 46.82 -7.09
C TYR A 70 19.45 45.85 -6.66
N VAL A 71 19.62 45.17 -5.52
CA VAL A 71 18.60 44.23 -4.99
C VAL A 71 17.39 45.00 -4.47
N PHE A 72 17.60 46.19 -3.88
CA PHE A 72 16.52 47.06 -3.42
C PHE A 72 15.63 47.48 -4.59
N ASP A 73 16.23 47.97 -5.70
CA ASP A 73 15.47 48.37 -6.89
C ASP A 73 14.68 47.18 -7.52
N GLN A 74 15.26 45.99 -7.54
CA GLN A 74 14.56 44.79 -7.96
C GLN A 74 13.39 44.45 -7.05
N ALA A 75 13.54 44.59 -5.72
CA ALA A 75 12.47 44.32 -4.77
C ALA A 75 11.33 45.36 -4.88
N VAL A 76 11.66 46.64 -5.09
CA VAL A 76 10.66 47.66 -5.38
C VAL A 76 9.90 47.34 -6.66
N SER A 77 10.59 46.98 -7.74
CA SER A 77 9.98 46.59 -8.98
C SER A 77 9.10 45.33 -8.82
N ALA A 78 9.51 44.38 -7.99
CA ALA A 78 8.68 43.18 -7.70
C ALA A 78 7.39 43.56 -6.97
N LEU A 79 7.44 44.49 -5.99
CA LEU A 79 6.26 45.01 -5.29
C LEU A 79 5.32 45.77 -6.21
N GLU A 80 5.81 46.58 -7.13
CA GLU A 80 5.02 47.32 -8.11
C GLU A 80 4.27 46.39 -9.08
N ASN A 81 4.81 45.22 -9.34
CA ASN A 81 4.19 44.21 -10.20
C ASN A 81 3.14 43.37 -9.49
N ILE A 82 2.98 43.47 -8.18
CA ILE A 82 1.98 42.77 -7.40
C ILE A 82 0.60 43.33 -7.70
N ASN A 83 -0.35 42.44 -8.02
CA ASN A 83 -1.70 42.83 -8.39
C ASN A 83 -2.73 41.82 -7.87
N ASP A 84 -3.97 42.29 -7.70
CA ASP A 84 -5.10 41.47 -7.22
C ASP A 84 -5.86 40.81 -8.39
N ASN A 85 -5.15 40.02 -9.18
CA ASN A 85 -5.78 39.23 -10.23
C ASN A 85 -6.36 37.93 -9.68
N THR A 86 -7.59 37.61 -10.03
CA THR A 86 -8.24 36.38 -9.63
C THR A 86 -7.89 35.23 -10.58
N PHE A 87 -7.58 34.08 -10.01
CA PHE A 87 -7.31 32.83 -10.72
C PHE A 87 -8.19 31.70 -10.18
N ASN A 88 -8.34 30.63 -10.97
CA ASN A 88 -8.90 29.41 -10.42
C ASN A 88 -7.89 28.81 -9.41
N GLU A 89 -8.30 28.65 -8.15
CA GLU A 89 -7.42 28.26 -7.05
C GLU A 89 -6.81 26.87 -7.24
N GLU A 90 -7.60 25.89 -7.70
CA GLU A 90 -7.11 24.53 -7.91
C GLU A 90 -6.07 24.47 -9.04
N TRP A 91 -6.35 25.17 -10.14
CA TRP A 91 -5.40 25.27 -11.24
C TRP A 91 -4.10 25.95 -10.78
N LEU A 92 -4.20 27.07 -10.11
CA LEU A 92 -3.00 27.81 -9.67
C LEU A 92 -2.21 27.04 -8.62
N ALA A 93 -2.85 26.36 -7.67
CA ALA A 93 -2.18 25.52 -6.70
C ALA A 93 -1.40 24.37 -7.39
N LYS A 94 -1.99 23.76 -8.42
CA LYS A 94 -1.35 22.70 -9.21
C LYS A 94 -0.14 23.21 -10.00
N GLU A 95 -0.26 24.36 -10.65
CA GLU A 95 0.85 24.98 -11.39
C GLU A 95 1.98 25.40 -10.44
N THR A 96 1.63 25.98 -9.30
CA THR A 96 2.62 26.38 -8.27
C THR A 96 3.32 25.17 -7.67
N GLU A 97 2.61 24.05 -7.44
CA GLU A 97 3.21 22.80 -6.98
C GLU A 97 4.23 22.26 -7.99
N ALA A 98 3.84 22.23 -9.27
CA ALA A 98 4.71 21.77 -10.35
C ALA A 98 5.97 22.64 -10.45
N TRP A 99 5.83 23.96 -10.38
CA TRP A 99 6.92 24.92 -10.39
C TRP A 99 7.83 24.75 -9.17
N ALA A 100 7.28 24.73 -7.94
CA ALA A 100 8.04 24.56 -6.71
C ALA A 100 8.84 23.25 -6.71
N ARG A 101 8.23 22.16 -7.16
CA ARG A 101 8.91 20.86 -7.32
C ARG A 101 10.05 20.94 -8.32
N GLN A 102 9.85 21.59 -9.47
CA GLN A 102 10.89 21.76 -10.48
C GLN A 102 12.07 22.56 -9.93
N LYS A 103 11.81 23.67 -9.20
CA LYS A 103 12.84 24.49 -8.56
C LYS A 103 13.58 23.72 -7.47
N ALA A 104 12.86 22.99 -6.63
CA ALA A 104 13.47 22.16 -5.60
C ALA A 104 14.40 21.08 -6.18
N VAL A 105 13.97 20.39 -7.24
CA VAL A 105 14.79 19.39 -7.93
C VAL A 105 16.02 20.04 -8.57
N HIS A 106 15.87 21.22 -9.20
CA HIS A 106 16.99 21.97 -9.76
C HIS A 106 18.03 22.33 -8.67
N ASN A 107 17.57 22.85 -7.54
CA ASN A 107 18.43 23.24 -6.42
C ASN A 107 19.10 22.02 -5.76
N ALA A 108 18.39 20.89 -5.65
CA ALA A 108 18.95 19.64 -5.15
C ALA A 108 20.05 19.10 -6.07
N ILE A 109 19.85 19.12 -7.40
CA ILE A 109 20.86 18.74 -8.38
C ILE A 109 22.08 19.65 -8.30
N LYS A 110 21.87 20.98 -8.25
CA LYS A 110 22.95 21.97 -8.11
C LYS A 110 23.78 21.72 -6.83
N THR A 111 23.10 21.45 -5.72
CA THR A 111 23.75 21.12 -4.45
C THR A 111 24.49 19.78 -4.54
N ALA A 112 23.91 18.77 -5.16
CA ALA A 112 24.54 17.46 -5.36
C ALA A 112 25.84 17.58 -6.20
N VAL A 113 25.83 18.38 -7.27
CA VAL A 113 27.02 18.66 -8.08
C VAL A 113 28.11 19.36 -7.26
N ASN A 114 27.72 20.33 -6.42
CA ASN A 114 28.66 21.03 -5.54
C ASN A 114 29.26 20.09 -4.48
N ILE A 115 28.46 19.18 -3.89
CA ILE A 115 28.94 18.17 -2.95
C ILE A 115 29.93 17.22 -3.66
N TYR A 116 29.60 16.77 -4.87
CA TYR A 116 30.46 15.87 -5.64
C TYR A 116 31.79 16.51 -6.02
N GLY A 117 31.79 17.81 -6.32
CA GLY A 117 33.00 18.57 -6.73
C GLY A 117 33.89 19.03 -5.58
N ASP A 118 33.43 18.98 -4.33
CA ASP A 118 34.19 19.45 -3.15
C ASP A 118 34.68 18.26 -2.31
N GLU A 119 36.00 18.06 -2.29
CA GLU A 119 36.64 16.97 -1.51
C GLU A 119 36.34 17.06 0.00
N LYS A 120 36.07 18.23 0.55
CA LYS A 120 35.75 18.43 1.96
C LYS A 120 34.33 17.99 2.32
N ARG A 121 33.47 17.80 1.32
CA ARG A 121 32.05 17.42 1.49
C ARG A 121 31.75 15.98 1.12
N LYS A 122 32.77 15.13 0.94
CA LYS A 122 32.59 13.69 0.57
C LYS A 122 31.68 12.93 1.52
N ASP A 123 31.66 13.27 2.80
CA ASP A 123 30.80 12.63 3.81
C ASP A 123 29.31 12.94 3.57
N GLU A 124 28.99 14.03 2.89
CA GLU A 124 27.62 14.42 2.55
C GLU A 124 27.07 13.67 1.31
N MET A 125 27.90 12.96 0.55
CA MET A 125 27.47 12.23 -0.66
C MET A 125 26.35 11.23 -0.39
N ASN A 126 26.34 10.62 0.79
CA ASN A 126 25.29 9.68 1.20
C ASN A 126 23.91 10.35 1.37
N ASN A 127 23.85 11.68 1.49
CA ASN A 127 22.62 12.44 1.64
C ASN A 127 21.99 12.86 0.30
N ILE A 128 22.72 12.74 -0.82
CA ILE A 128 22.25 13.14 -2.15
C ILE A 128 20.94 12.42 -2.53
N PRO A 129 20.78 11.11 -2.38
CA PRO A 129 19.52 10.44 -2.69
C PRO A 129 18.35 10.98 -1.87
N THR A 130 18.56 11.24 -0.58
CA THR A 130 17.54 11.80 0.33
C THR A 130 17.12 13.20 -0.10
N MET A 131 18.07 14.08 -0.43
CA MET A 131 17.79 15.44 -0.92
C MET A 131 16.95 15.44 -2.20
N LEU A 132 17.27 14.55 -3.14
CA LEU A 132 16.50 14.41 -4.38
C LEU A 132 15.10 13.83 -4.12
N GLN A 133 14.97 12.86 -3.20
CA GLN A 133 13.68 12.31 -2.80
C GLN A 133 12.80 13.37 -2.13
N GLU A 134 13.36 14.18 -1.24
CA GLU A 134 12.64 15.28 -0.58
C GLU A 134 12.16 16.32 -1.60
N ALA A 135 13.01 16.70 -2.57
CA ALA A 135 12.64 17.62 -3.62
C ALA A 135 11.50 17.08 -4.52
N LEU A 136 11.52 15.81 -4.84
CA LEU A 136 10.47 15.12 -5.62
C LEU A 136 9.18 14.91 -4.82
N ALA A 137 9.27 14.86 -3.49
CA ALA A 137 8.14 14.63 -2.58
C ALA A 137 7.29 15.88 -2.31
N ILE A 138 7.70 17.07 -2.81
CA ILE A 138 6.91 18.29 -2.62
C ILE A 138 5.52 18.14 -3.23
N ARG A 139 4.51 18.22 -2.37
CA ARG A 139 3.09 18.22 -2.71
C ARG A 139 2.38 19.21 -1.80
N PHE A 140 1.50 19.99 -2.39
CA PHE A 140 0.63 20.92 -1.66
C PHE A 140 -0.64 20.20 -1.19
N ASP A 141 -0.44 19.06 -0.54
CA ASP A 141 -1.55 18.29 -0.05
C ASP A 141 -2.16 18.98 1.17
N SER A 142 -3.38 19.44 1.02
CA SER A 142 -4.15 20.06 2.09
C SER A 142 -4.73 19.07 3.09
N TYR A 143 -4.41 17.77 2.95
CA TYR A 143 -4.89 16.76 3.88
C TYR A 143 -4.18 16.90 5.23
N LEU A 144 -4.82 17.64 6.13
CA LEU A 144 -4.34 17.85 7.52
C LEU A 144 -4.45 16.61 8.41
N GLY A 145 -4.88 15.49 7.85
CA GLY A 145 -5.23 14.29 8.59
C GLY A 145 -6.73 14.23 8.93
N HIS A 146 -7.15 13.13 9.52
CA HIS A 146 -8.55 12.93 9.93
C HIS A 146 -8.84 13.68 11.23
N ILE A 147 -9.65 14.73 11.15
CA ILE A 147 -10.09 15.50 12.33
C ILE A 147 -11.27 14.73 12.97
N TYR A 148 -10.97 13.95 13.98
CA TYR A 148 -11.85 12.90 14.54
C TYR A 148 -13.27 13.37 14.83
N TRP A 149 -13.43 14.53 15.48
CA TRP A 149 -14.75 15.03 15.86
C TRP A 149 -15.54 15.68 14.72
N GLU A 150 -14.85 16.18 13.70
CA GLU A 150 -15.47 16.89 12.59
C GLU A 150 -15.85 15.93 11.45
N MET A 151 -15.10 14.83 11.29
CA MET A 151 -15.23 13.89 10.17
C MET A 151 -15.97 12.59 10.56
N ALA A 152 -16.88 12.65 11.54
CA ALA A 152 -17.60 11.47 12.03
C ALA A 152 -18.49 10.80 10.95
N ALA A 153 -19.08 11.59 10.05
CA ALA A 153 -19.89 11.08 8.95
C ALA A 153 -19.05 10.29 7.95
N GLU A 154 -17.91 10.84 7.52
CA GLU A 154 -16.97 10.16 6.61
C GLU A 154 -16.44 8.86 7.23
N GLN A 155 -16.12 8.89 8.53
CA GLN A 155 -15.71 7.69 9.26
C GLN A 155 -16.78 6.62 9.28
N TYR A 156 -18.04 7.00 9.49
CA TYR A 156 -19.17 6.08 9.44
C TYR A 156 -19.34 5.48 8.05
N ASP A 157 -19.28 6.30 7.00
CA ASP A 157 -19.39 5.86 5.62
C ASP A 157 -18.25 4.92 5.24
N HIS A 158 -17.01 5.25 5.61
CA HIS A 158 -15.85 4.37 5.43
C HIS A 158 -16.01 3.02 6.15
N MET A 159 -16.47 3.02 7.40
CA MET A 159 -16.74 1.78 8.14
C MET A 159 -17.83 0.92 7.51
N ASN A 160 -18.77 1.55 6.79
CA ASN A 160 -19.92 0.89 6.16
C ASN A 160 -19.75 0.67 4.65
N SER A 161 -18.70 1.21 4.03
CA SER A 161 -18.37 0.93 2.64
C SER A 161 -17.87 -0.52 2.48
N ASN A 162 -18.30 -1.18 1.39
CA ASN A 162 -17.79 -2.51 1.02
C ASN A 162 -16.33 -2.46 0.51
N GLU A 163 -15.79 -1.27 0.26
CA GLU A 163 -14.45 -1.06 -0.28
C GLU A 163 -13.33 -1.17 0.78
N ALA A 164 -13.70 -1.21 2.06
CA ALA A 164 -12.71 -1.22 3.14
C ALA A 164 -11.86 -2.51 3.22
N LYS A 165 -12.34 -3.65 2.67
CA LYS A 165 -11.63 -4.94 2.70
C LYS A 165 -11.83 -5.74 1.43
N ILE A 166 -10.80 -6.49 1.08
CA ILE A 166 -10.80 -7.44 -0.05
C ILE A 166 -11.07 -8.84 0.53
N PRO A 167 -12.21 -9.48 0.18
CA PRO A 167 -12.57 -10.78 0.74
C PRO A 167 -11.78 -11.94 0.09
N PHE A 168 -11.66 -13.02 0.86
CA PHE A 168 -11.15 -14.29 0.36
C PHE A 168 -12.23 -15.07 -0.41
N ALA A 169 -11.81 -15.96 -1.29
CA ALA A 169 -12.71 -16.95 -1.89
C ALA A 169 -13.22 -17.98 -0.85
N VAL A 170 -12.44 -18.24 0.18
CA VAL A 170 -12.73 -19.19 1.27
C VAL A 170 -13.38 -18.46 2.44
N GLU A 171 -14.60 -18.83 2.79
CA GLU A 171 -15.45 -18.09 3.73
C GLU A 171 -14.94 -18.12 5.17
N ILE A 172 -14.37 -19.23 5.64
CA ILE A 172 -13.81 -19.29 6.99
C ILE A 172 -12.69 -18.26 7.22
N PHE A 173 -11.93 -17.89 6.16
CA PHE A 173 -10.91 -16.83 6.25
C PHE A 173 -11.55 -15.45 6.36
N ASN A 174 -12.67 -15.22 5.68
CA ASN A 174 -13.46 -14.00 5.83
C ASN A 174 -13.98 -13.85 7.27
N LYS A 175 -14.45 -14.95 7.86
CA LYS A 175 -14.88 -14.96 9.26
C LYS A 175 -13.75 -14.66 10.22
N ALA A 176 -12.56 -15.22 9.99
CA ALA A 176 -11.36 -14.94 10.79
C ALA A 176 -10.91 -13.47 10.72
N THR A 177 -11.08 -12.82 9.57
CA THR A 177 -10.65 -11.43 9.31
C THR A 177 -11.80 -10.41 9.37
N ARG A 178 -13.04 -10.85 9.58
CA ARG A 178 -14.25 -10.03 9.51
C ARG A 178 -14.42 -9.36 8.15
N GLY A 179 -14.36 -10.16 7.09
CA GLY A 179 -14.65 -9.75 5.71
C GLY A 179 -13.46 -9.58 4.78
N GLY A 180 -12.27 -10.01 5.17
CA GLY A 180 -11.10 -9.94 4.27
C GLY A 180 -9.93 -9.12 4.80
N VAL A 181 -9.01 -8.74 3.91
CA VAL A 181 -7.82 -7.94 4.21
C VAL A 181 -7.99 -6.49 3.76
N GLY A 182 -7.40 -5.56 4.50
CA GLY A 182 -7.44 -4.13 4.17
C GLY A 182 -6.34 -3.73 3.20
N LYS A 183 -6.52 -2.61 2.53
CA LYS A 183 -5.48 -1.92 1.77
C LYS A 183 -4.33 -1.46 2.68
N LYS A 184 -3.17 -1.17 2.08
CA LYS A 184 -1.95 -0.67 2.79
C LYS A 184 -1.45 -1.63 3.88
N THR A 185 -1.65 -2.93 3.70
CA THR A 185 -1.31 -3.96 4.68
C THR A 185 -0.32 -4.97 4.14
N LEU A 186 0.44 -5.58 5.05
CA LEU A 186 1.29 -6.73 4.76
C LEU A 186 0.69 -7.98 5.41
N ASN A 187 0.37 -8.98 4.59
CA ASN A 187 -0.25 -10.22 4.97
C ASN A 187 0.68 -11.39 4.65
N ILE A 188 0.87 -12.30 5.60
CA ILE A 188 1.85 -13.37 5.48
C ILE A 188 1.18 -14.73 5.67
N VAL A 189 1.48 -15.63 4.75
CA VAL A 189 1.21 -17.06 4.89
C VAL A 189 2.52 -17.76 5.28
N THR A 190 2.50 -18.50 6.37
CA THR A 190 3.68 -19.22 6.84
C THR A 190 3.38 -20.70 7.06
N GLY A 191 4.39 -21.52 7.13
CA GLY A 191 4.25 -22.97 7.35
C GLY A 191 5.54 -23.72 7.01
N ALA A 192 5.53 -25.02 7.30
CA ALA A 192 6.58 -25.94 6.94
C ALA A 192 6.80 -26.03 5.42
N ILE A 193 7.84 -26.71 4.99
CA ILE A 193 8.02 -27.09 3.58
C ILE A 193 6.81 -27.96 3.17
N ASN A 194 6.26 -27.74 1.98
CA ASN A 194 5.08 -28.41 1.44
C ASN A 194 3.76 -28.19 2.22
N ALA A 195 3.70 -27.28 3.18
CA ALA A 195 2.46 -26.95 3.89
C ALA A 195 1.44 -26.15 3.05
N GLY A 196 1.72 -25.91 1.76
CA GLY A 196 0.80 -25.24 0.85
C GLY A 196 0.91 -23.71 0.79
N LYS A 197 2.06 -23.12 1.15
CA LYS A 197 2.27 -21.65 1.06
C LYS A 197 2.06 -21.12 -0.36
N THR A 198 2.81 -21.64 -1.35
CA THR A 198 2.67 -21.27 -2.77
C THR A 198 1.28 -21.60 -3.30
N THR A 199 0.71 -22.76 -2.93
CA THR A 199 -0.69 -23.13 -3.27
C THR A 199 -1.67 -22.05 -2.79
N THR A 200 -1.46 -21.53 -1.59
CA THR A 200 -2.30 -20.45 -1.06
C THR A 200 -2.14 -19.16 -1.84
N LEU A 201 -0.89 -18.76 -2.15
CA LEU A 201 -0.64 -17.53 -2.93
C LEU A 201 -1.26 -17.63 -4.34
N ILE A 202 -1.24 -18.82 -4.95
CA ILE A 202 -1.87 -19.09 -6.24
C ILE A 202 -3.40 -19.01 -6.13
N ASP A 203 -3.99 -19.66 -5.11
CA ASP A 203 -5.45 -19.62 -4.89
C ASP A 203 -5.94 -18.18 -4.60
N LEU A 204 -5.21 -17.41 -3.78
CA LEU A 204 -5.50 -16.01 -3.53
C LEU A 204 -5.44 -15.19 -4.83
N THR A 205 -4.40 -15.39 -5.65
CA THR A 205 -4.25 -14.69 -6.93
C THR A 205 -5.44 -14.96 -7.85
N ALA A 206 -5.81 -16.22 -8.03
CA ALA A 206 -6.96 -16.59 -8.85
C ALA A 206 -8.27 -16.04 -8.27
N GLY A 207 -8.48 -16.17 -6.95
CA GLY A 207 -9.69 -15.72 -6.27
C GLY A 207 -9.89 -14.21 -6.33
N TYR A 208 -8.81 -13.42 -6.27
CA TYR A 208 -8.89 -11.96 -6.45
C TYR A 208 -9.15 -11.58 -7.90
N SER A 209 -8.50 -12.24 -8.87
CA SER A 209 -8.81 -12.05 -10.29
C SER A 209 -10.26 -12.41 -10.63
N GLU A 210 -10.80 -13.46 -10.03
CA GLU A 210 -12.22 -13.86 -10.15
C GLU A 210 -13.19 -12.79 -9.63
N GLN A 211 -12.74 -11.92 -8.72
CA GLN A 211 -13.50 -10.76 -8.23
C GLN A 211 -13.38 -9.53 -9.15
N GLY A 212 -12.53 -9.57 -10.17
CA GLY A 212 -12.25 -8.45 -11.09
C GLY A 212 -11.07 -7.61 -10.67
N LEU A 213 -10.27 -8.03 -9.69
CA LEU A 213 -9.12 -7.30 -9.16
C LEU A 213 -7.84 -7.66 -9.93
N ASN A 214 -7.04 -6.66 -10.27
CA ASN A 214 -5.75 -6.84 -10.93
C ASN A 214 -4.69 -7.29 -9.91
N VAL A 215 -4.04 -8.41 -10.17
CA VAL A 215 -3.06 -9.02 -9.28
C VAL A 215 -1.68 -9.01 -9.93
N PHE A 216 -0.70 -8.44 -9.21
CA PHE A 216 0.71 -8.52 -9.59
C PHE A 216 1.43 -9.56 -8.74
N VAL A 217 2.07 -10.50 -9.41
CA VAL A 217 2.82 -11.59 -8.80
C VAL A 217 4.30 -11.44 -9.12
N PHE A 218 5.13 -11.41 -8.09
CA PHE A 218 6.58 -11.52 -8.21
C PHE A 218 7.02 -12.84 -7.62
N THR A 219 7.49 -13.75 -8.48
CA THR A 219 8.02 -15.05 -8.05
C THR A 219 9.54 -14.99 -7.94
N LEU A 220 10.07 -15.40 -6.79
CA LEU A 220 11.49 -15.32 -6.44
C LEU A 220 12.13 -16.70 -6.20
N GLU A 221 11.31 -17.73 -5.99
CA GLU A 221 11.74 -19.10 -5.73
C GLU A 221 11.42 -20.01 -6.93
N VAL A 222 10.24 -19.85 -7.48
CA VAL A 222 9.71 -20.74 -8.51
C VAL A 222 9.74 -20.03 -9.86
N ALA A 223 10.21 -20.72 -10.90
CA ALA A 223 10.23 -20.16 -12.24
C ALA A 223 8.82 -19.76 -12.73
N GLU A 224 8.72 -18.69 -13.50
CA GLU A 224 7.46 -18.11 -13.98
C GLU A 224 6.57 -19.12 -14.69
N ASN A 225 7.15 -19.98 -15.53
CA ASN A 225 6.40 -21.01 -16.26
C ASN A 225 5.80 -22.07 -15.29
N VAL A 226 6.51 -22.45 -14.23
CA VAL A 226 6.01 -23.38 -13.21
C VAL A 226 4.91 -22.72 -12.39
N TRP A 227 5.09 -21.44 -12.03
CA TRP A 227 4.07 -20.69 -11.31
C TRP A 227 2.78 -20.56 -12.15
N ARG A 228 2.92 -20.23 -13.46
CA ARG A 228 1.77 -20.20 -14.40
C ARG A 228 1.08 -21.53 -14.53
N HIS A 229 1.83 -22.63 -14.66
CA HIS A 229 1.22 -23.97 -14.75
C HIS A 229 0.40 -24.34 -13.51
N ARG A 230 0.87 -23.95 -12.31
CA ARG A 230 0.09 -24.09 -11.07
C ARG A 230 -1.16 -23.21 -11.07
N LEU A 231 -1.06 -22.00 -11.59
CA LEU A 231 -2.21 -21.11 -11.75
C LEU A 231 -3.25 -21.68 -12.73
N ASP A 232 -2.81 -22.32 -13.83
CA ASP A 232 -3.70 -23.02 -14.76
C ASP A 232 -4.48 -24.14 -14.06
N ALA A 233 -3.80 -24.92 -13.21
CA ALA A 233 -4.46 -25.96 -12.41
C ALA A 233 -5.58 -25.37 -11.55
N ARG A 234 -5.33 -24.21 -10.91
CA ARG A 234 -6.31 -23.51 -10.10
C ARG A 234 -7.48 -22.94 -10.92
N ILE A 235 -7.20 -22.28 -12.03
CA ILE A 235 -8.20 -21.58 -12.86
C ILE A 235 -9.08 -22.61 -13.58
N MET A 236 -8.49 -23.67 -14.14
CA MET A 236 -9.19 -24.71 -14.86
C MET A 236 -9.78 -25.79 -13.95
N ARG A 237 -9.45 -25.78 -12.65
CA ARG A 237 -9.83 -26.78 -11.63
C ARG A 237 -9.45 -28.21 -12.03
N ARG A 238 -8.25 -28.33 -12.63
CA ARG A 238 -7.70 -29.63 -13.09
C ARG A 238 -6.37 -29.90 -12.38
N ASP A 239 -6.08 -31.18 -12.19
CA ASP A 239 -4.76 -31.64 -11.77
C ASP A 239 -3.74 -31.49 -12.91
N PHE A 240 -2.44 -31.53 -12.56
CA PHE A 240 -1.35 -31.31 -13.51
C PHE A 240 -1.36 -32.35 -14.66
N GLU A 241 -1.62 -33.62 -14.35
CA GLU A 241 -1.67 -34.69 -15.36
C GLU A 241 -2.78 -34.45 -16.39
N SER A 242 -3.94 -33.97 -15.94
CA SER A 242 -5.07 -33.64 -16.82
C SER A 242 -4.79 -32.39 -17.67
N LEU A 243 -4.00 -31.44 -17.18
CA LEU A 243 -3.59 -30.26 -17.95
C LEU A 243 -2.62 -30.62 -19.06
N GLU A 244 -1.64 -31.49 -18.78
CA GLU A 244 -0.62 -31.92 -19.76
C GLU A 244 -1.23 -32.70 -20.95
N LYS A 245 -2.40 -33.29 -20.75
CA LYS A 245 -3.15 -34.01 -21.81
C LYS A 245 -3.96 -33.09 -22.73
N LEU A 246 -4.09 -31.80 -22.42
CA LEU A 246 -4.85 -30.86 -23.25
C LEU A 246 -4.12 -30.58 -24.55
N THR A 247 -4.88 -30.61 -25.65
CA THR A 247 -4.38 -30.06 -26.90
C THR A 247 -4.30 -28.52 -26.83
N ARG A 248 -3.45 -27.91 -27.64
CA ARG A 248 -3.34 -26.43 -27.72
C ARG A 248 -4.71 -25.76 -27.93
N HIS A 249 -5.56 -26.34 -28.78
CA HIS A 249 -6.88 -25.78 -29.08
C HIS A 249 -7.80 -25.83 -27.85
N GLU A 250 -7.85 -26.95 -27.16
CA GLU A 250 -8.65 -27.13 -25.94
C GLU A 250 -8.18 -26.16 -24.83
N TYR A 251 -6.86 -26.04 -24.65
CA TYR A 251 -6.29 -25.12 -23.66
C TYR A 251 -6.72 -23.68 -23.93
N ILE A 252 -6.56 -23.18 -25.17
CA ILE A 252 -6.93 -21.81 -25.54
C ILE A 252 -8.44 -21.60 -25.37
N ALA A 253 -9.27 -22.51 -25.83
CA ALA A 253 -10.73 -22.42 -25.71
C ALA A 253 -11.18 -22.38 -24.23
N MET A 254 -10.51 -23.13 -23.35
CA MET A 254 -10.77 -23.09 -21.91
C MET A 254 -10.38 -21.74 -21.30
N ILE A 255 -9.22 -21.21 -21.62
CA ILE A 255 -8.77 -19.89 -21.12
C ILE A 255 -9.75 -18.78 -21.57
N GLU A 256 -10.13 -18.78 -22.84
CA GLU A 256 -11.09 -17.81 -23.38
C GLU A 256 -12.44 -17.88 -22.65
N LYS A 257 -12.96 -19.10 -22.43
CA LYS A 257 -14.21 -19.32 -21.69
C LYS A 257 -14.11 -18.84 -20.25
N LEU A 258 -12.96 -19.04 -19.59
CA LEU A 258 -12.75 -18.73 -18.19
C LEU A 258 -12.33 -17.27 -17.95
N ARG A 259 -12.09 -16.49 -19.01
CA ARG A 259 -11.68 -15.08 -18.93
C ARG A 259 -12.77 -14.17 -18.34
N SER A 260 -14.03 -14.53 -18.52
CA SER A 260 -15.16 -13.77 -17.98
C SER A 260 -15.62 -14.31 -16.63
N ARG A 261 -16.17 -13.42 -15.81
CA ARG A 261 -16.85 -13.74 -14.55
C ARG A 261 -18.25 -14.30 -14.84
N GLN A 262 -18.92 -14.83 -13.81
CA GLN A 262 -20.29 -15.36 -13.93
C GLN A 262 -21.32 -14.30 -14.37
N ASP A 263 -21.08 -13.03 -14.01
CA ASP A 263 -21.91 -11.87 -14.43
C ASP A 263 -21.57 -11.35 -15.82
N GLY A 264 -20.66 -12.02 -16.55
CA GLY A 264 -20.20 -11.61 -17.89
C GLY A 264 -19.11 -10.55 -17.90
N ALA A 265 -18.79 -9.92 -16.76
CA ALA A 265 -17.71 -8.97 -16.67
C ALA A 265 -16.33 -9.67 -16.81
N PRO A 266 -15.27 -8.96 -17.27
CA PRO A 266 -13.94 -9.56 -17.33
C PRO A 266 -13.41 -9.83 -15.92
N LYS A 267 -12.62 -10.89 -15.77
CA LYS A 267 -11.77 -11.10 -14.60
C LYS A 267 -10.67 -10.04 -14.58
N GLY A 268 -10.11 -9.78 -13.39
CA GLY A 268 -8.96 -8.91 -13.26
C GLY A 268 -7.71 -9.51 -13.91
N ASP A 269 -6.81 -8.66 -14.36
CA ASP A 269 -5.54 -9.10 -14.95
C ASP A 269 -4.66 -9.78 -13.89
N ILE A 270 -3.91 -10.79 -14.32
CA ILE A 270 -2.85 -11.42 -13.53
C ILE A 270 -1.55 -11.20 -14.26
N VAL A 271 -0.65 -10.44 -13.66
CA VAL A 271 0.70 -10.19 -14.18
C VAL A 271 1.70 -10.95 -13.33
N ILE A 272 2.48 -11.83 -13.96
CA ILE A 272 3.48 -12.65 -13.27
C ILE A 272 4.86 -12.24 -13.78
N LYS A 273 5.79 -12.00 -12.87
CA LYS A 273 7.17 -11.66 -13.19
C LYS A 273 8.14 -12.41 -12.31
N GLU A 274 9.13 -13.04 -12.93
CA GLU A 274 10.17 -13.80 -12.26
C GLU A 274 11.39 -12.91 -11.98
N TYR A 275 11.99 -13.10 -10.81
CA TYR A 275 13.31 -12.60 -10.45
C TYR A 275 14.14 -13.72 -9.83
N PRO A 276 15.43 -13.83 -10.19
CA PRO A 276 16.30 -14.79 -9.51
C PRO A 276 16.35 -14.53 -8.01
N SER A 277 16.44 -15.61 -7.24
CA SER A 277 16.61 -15.56 -5.78
C SER A 277 17.70 -14.57 -5.37
N GLY A 278 17.41 -13.76 -4.36
CA GLY A 278 18.35 -12.75 -3.83
C GLY A 278 18.51 -11.49 -4.71
N THR A 279 17.78 -11.35 -5.82
CA THR A 279 17.88 -10.17 -6.71
C THR A 279 16.61 -9.32 -6.73
N GLY A 280 15.45 -9.93 -6.55
CA GLY A 280 14.17 -9.24 -6.53
C GLY A 280 14.03 -8.34 -5.31
N HIS A 281 13.81 -7.03 -5.51
CA HIS A 281 13.62 -6.05 -4.45
C HIS A 281 12.55 -5.03 -4.84
N THR A 282 12.01 -4.32 -3.86
CA THR A 282 10.88 -3.40 -4.04
C THR A 282 11.11 -2.30 -5.09
N GLY A 283 12.36 -1.87 -5.30
CA GLY A 283 12.69 -0.91 -6.35
C GLY A 283 12.42 -1.45 -7.77
N LEU A 284 12.72 -2.73 -8.00
CA LEU A 284 12.42 -3.40 -9.27
C LEU A 284 10.91 -3.64 -9.42
N PHE A 285 10.26 -4.11 -8.36
CA PHE A 285 8.79 -4.36 -8.38
C PHE A 285 8.03 -3.08 -8.68
N ARG A 286 8.41 -1.98 -8.04
CA ARG A 286 7.85 -0.65 -8.28
C ARG A 286 7.99 -0.22 -9.75
N ARG A 287 9.18 -0.38 -10.32
CA ARG A 287 9.44 -0.06 -11.73
C ARG A 287 8.50 -0.84 -12.63
N ASP A 288 8.41 -2.17 -12.46
CA ASP A 288 7.60 -3.02 -13.31
C ASP A 288 6.10 -2.70 -13.21
N ILE A 289 5.61 -2.39 -12.00
CA ILE A 289 4.22 -1.93 -11.79
C ILE A 289 3.98 -0.61 -12.53
N LEU A 290 4.89 0.35 -12.42
CA LEU A 290 4.76 1.65 -13.09
C LEU A 290 4.81 1.52 -14.61
N GLU A 291 5.69 0.67 -15.15
CA GLU A 291 5.75 0.36 -16.59
C GLU A 291 4.41 -0.23 -17.09
N TYR A 292 3.82 -1.15 -16.32
CA TYR A 292 2.52 -1.72 -16.66
C TYR A 292 1.40 -0.67 -16.61
N ILE A 293 1.37 0.15 -15.57
CA ILE A 293 0.38 1.25 -15.45
C ILE A 293 0.50 2.20 -16.65
N GLN A 294 1.72 2.56 -17.03
CA GLN A 294 1.97 3.43 -18.18
C GLN A 294 1.50 2.79 -19.49
N ALA A 295 1.72 1.49 -19.66
CA ALA A 295 1.36 0.77 -20.87
C ALA A 295 -0.14 0.50 -21.01
N THR A 296 -0.85 0.27 -19.90
CA THR A 296 -2.24 -0.25 -19.90
C THR A 296 -3.26 0.69 -19.28
N GLY A 297 -2.83 1.68 -18.50
CA GLY A 297 -3.70 2.52 -17.68
C GLY A 297 -4.29 1.81 -16.45
N ARG A 298 -3.87 0.57 -16.13
CA ARG A 298 -4.41 -0.25 -15.04
C ARG A 298 -3.40 -0.35 -13.91
N ALA A 299 -3.85 -0.12 -12.68
CA ALA A 299 -3.05 -0.31 -11.48
C ALA A 299 -3.31 -1.68 -10.84
N PRO A 300 -2.39 -2.21 -10.02
CA PRO A 300 -2.66 -3.38 -9.19
C PRO A 300 -3.71 -3.06 -8.12
N ASP A 301 -4.54 -4.04 -7.79
CA ASP A 301 -5.40 -4.05 -6.60
C ASP A 301 -4.82 -4.92 -5.49
N VAL A 302 -3.95 -5.86 -5.84
CA VAL A 302 -3.25 -6.77 -4.93
C VAL A 302 -1.84 -7.05 -5.46
N ILE A 303 -0.86 -7.10 -4.56
CA ILE A 303 0.51 -7.54 -4.86
C ILE A 303 0.79 -8.84 -4.12
N VAL A 304 1.35 -9.82 -4.82
CA VAL A 304 1.76 -11.13 -4.29
C VAL A 304 3.25 -11.31 -4.53
N ILE A 305 4.02 -11.68 -3.50
CA ILE A 305 5.47 -11.90 -3.60
C ILE A 305 5.79 -13.27 -3.01
N ASP A 306 6.25 -14.19 -3.86
CA ASP A 306 6.54 -15.58 -3.49
C ASP A 306 8.07 -15.83 -3.55
N TYR A 307 8.79 -15.74 -2.42
CA TYR A 307 8.40 -15.37 -1.08
C TYR A 307 9.46 -14.46 -0.42
N LEU A 308 9.15 -13.96 0.78
CA LEU A 308 9.94 -12.94 1.50
C LEU A 308 11.41 -13.36 1.73
N GLY A 309 11.67 -14.64 2.01
CA GLY A 309 13.01 -15.16 2.27
C GLY A 309 13.98 -15.11 1.09
N GLU A 310 13.46 -15.03 -0.14
CA GLU A 310 14.23 -14.97 -1.37
C GLU A 310 14.39 -13.53 -1.93
N ALA A 311 13.79 -12.54 -1.24
CA ALA A 311 13.86 -11.15 -1.66
C ALA A 311 15.12 -10.45 -1.16
N ALA A 312 15.60 -9.51 -1.96
CA ALA A 312 16.66 -8.59 -1.56
C ALA A 312 16.07 -7.32 -0.90
N SER A 313 16.79 -6.73 0.04
CA SER A 313 16.48 -5.39 0.53
C SER A 313 16.98 -4.33 -0.46
N SER A 314 16.15 -3.34 -0.76
CA SER A 314 16.58 -2.16 -1.53
C SER A 314 17.33 -1.13 -0.69
N ARG A 315 17.32 -1.29 0.65
CA ARG A 315 17.88 -0.34 1.62
C ARG A 315 19.13 -0.84 2.33
N LEU A 316 19.22 -2.16 2.55
CA LEU A 316 20.33 -2.77 3.27
C LEU A 316 21.23 -3.53 2.32
N PRO A 317 22.56 -3.38 2.47
CA PRO A 317 23.52 -4.12 1.67
C PRO A 317 23.54 -5.61 2.03
N ALA A 318 23.87 -6.45 1.05
CA ALA A 318 23.83 -7.92 1.16
C ALA A 318 24.69 -8.50 2.32
N HIS A 319 25.77 -7.84 2.72
CA HIS A 319 26.60 -8.32 3.83
C HIS A 319 25.86 -8.33 5.19
N LEU A 320 24.78 -7.55 5.34
CA LEU A 320 23.93 -7.56 6.54
C LEU A 320 22.95 -8.74 6.58
N MET A 321 22.89 -9.57 5.53
CA MET A 321 22.13 -10.85 5.55
C MET A 321 22.57 -11.80 6.65
N GLN A 322 23.80 -11.66 7.19
CA GLN A 322 24.26 -12.43 8.35
C GLN A 322 23.40 -12.20 9.60
N ASN A 323 22.78 -11.01 9.74
CA ASN A 323 21.75 -10.77 10.74
C ASN A 323 20.37 -10.90 10.10
N THR A 324 19.95 -12.15 9.91
CA THR A 324 18.70 -12.52 9.21
C THR A 324 17.48 -11.80 9.75
N ASN A 325 17.38 -11.62 11.07
CA ASN A 325 16.24 -10.93 11.70
C ASN A 325 16.13 -9.45 11.26
N VAL A 326 17.25 -8.71 11.29
CA VAL A 326 17.29 -7.30 10.87
C VAL A 326 17.01 -7.18 9.38
N TYR A 327 17.64 -8.04 8.58
CA TYR A 327 17.52 -8.03 7.14
C TYR A 327 16.08 -8.30 6.68
N TYR A 328 15.47 -9.41 7.08
CA TYR A 328 14.10 -9.76 6.68
C TYR A 328 13.05 -8.84 7.30
N THR A 329 13.32 -8.25 8.46
CA THR A 329 12.46 -7.18 9.00
C THR A 329 12.48 -5.94 8.10
N SER A 330 13.64 -5.59 7.52
CA SER A 330 13.74 -4.49 6.54
C SER A 330 12.96 -4.82 5.26
N VAL A 331 13.14 -6.02 4.71
CA VAL A 331 12.39 -6.49 3.52
C VAL A 331 10.88 -6.42 3.77
N ALA A 332 10.41 -6.90 4.94
CA ALA A 332 8.99 -6.81 5.31
C ALA A 332 8.48 -5.37 5.38
N ARG A 333 9.28 -4.44 5.93
CA ARG A 333 8.94 -3.00 5.94
C ARG A 333 8.87 -2.42 4.52
N GLU A 334 9.77 -2.83 3.65
CA GLU A 334 9.79 -2.42 2.25
C GLU A 334 8.55 -2.95 1.49
N PHE A 335 8.16 -4.21 1.71
CA PHE A 335 6.93 -4.76 1.14
C PHE A 335 5.69 -4.01 1.63
N ARG A 336 5.63 -3.70 2.93
CA ARG A 336 4.53 -2.91 3.48
C ARG A 336 4.50 -1.50 2.89
N ALA A 337 5.67 -0.87 2.68
CA ALA A 337 5.78 0.45 2.06
C ALA A 337 5.29 0.44 0.60
N LEU A 338 5.56 -0.64 -0.15
CA LEU A 338 5.01 -0.84 -1.51
C LEU A 338 3.48 -0.88 -1.48
N GLY A 339 2.89 -1.57 -0.50
CA GLY A 339 1.44 -1.60 -0.29
C GLY A 339 0.85 -0.21 0.04
N PHE A 340 1.57 0.62 0.77
CA PHE A 340 1.17 2.01 1.03
C PHE A 340 1.26 2.88 -0.22
N GLU A 341 2.30 2.71 -1.04
CA GLU A 341 2.50 3.49 -2.26
C GLU A 341 1.39 3.26 -3.28
N PHE A 342 0.98 2.00 -3.48
CA PHE A 342 -0.04 1.63 -4.47
C PHE A 342 -1.46 1.51 -3.88
N ASP A 343 -1.65 1.77 -2.59
CA ASP A 343 -2.94 1.65 -1.86
C ASP A 343 -3.53 0.23 -1.93
N VAL A 344 -2.71 -0.80 -1.78
CA VAL A 344 -3.08 -2.21 -1.95
C VAL A 344 -2.60 -3.10 -0.80
N PRO A 345 -3.23 -4.26 -0.54
CA PRO A 345 -2.65 -5.31 0.28
C PRO A 345 -1.48 -5.99 -0.45
N VAL A 346 -0.44 -6.30 0.32
CA VAL A 346 0.68 -7.14 -0.12
C VAL A 346 0.59 -8.49 0.57
N TRP A 347 0.69 -9.57 -0.20
CA TRP A 347 0.77 -10.94 0.29
C TRP A 347 2.17 -11.49 0.06
N THR A 348 2.68 -12.24 1.04
CA THR A 348 3.94 -12.99 0.87
C THR A 348 3.94 -14.28 1.65
N GLY A 349 4.78 -15.21 1.22
CA GLY A 349 5.09 -16.43 1.95
C GLY A 349 6.27 -16.23 2.92
N MET A 350 6.33 -17.08 3.96
CA MET A 350 7.47 -17.21 4.85
C MET A 350 7.60 -18.65 5.33
N GLN A 351 8.82 -19.17 5.50
CA GLN A 351 9.03 -20.50 6.04
C GLN A 351 9.19 -20.49 7.57
N PHE A 352 8.77 -21.57 8.22
CA PHE A 352 9.12 -21.83 9.62
C PHE A 352 10.58 -22.22 9.77
N ASN A 353 11.13 -22.01 10.96
CA ASN A 353 12.41 -22.58 11.35
C ASN A 353 12.36 -24.12 11.33
N ARG A 354 13.51 -24.74 11.00
CA ARG A 354 13.66 -26.20 10.87
C ARG A 354 13.29 -26.98 12.14
N GLU A 355 13.46 -26.39 13.31
CA GLU A 355 13.18 -27.04 14.60
C GLU A 355 11.71 -27.28 14.88
N ASN A 356 10.80 -26.52 14.25
CA ASN A 356 9.35 -26.56 14.50
C ASN A 356 8.52 -27.07 13.32
N GLN A 357 9.18 -27.71 12.34
CA GLN A 357 8.50 -28.24 11.15
C GLN A 357 7.46 -29.33 11.44
N ASN A 358 7.59 -30.03 12.58
CA ASN A 358 6.68 -31.13 12.99
C ASN A 358 5.68 -30.72 14.10
N SER A 359 5.65 -29.46 14.50
CA SER A 359 4.73 -28.99 15.53
C SER A 359 3.32 -28.84 14.93
N THR A 360 2.33 -29.42 15.58
CA THR A 360 0.91 -29.32 15.21
C THR A 360 0.26 -28.04 15.76
N ASP A 361 0.96 -27.30 16.60
CA ASP A 361 0.43 -26.14 17.36
C ASP A 361 1.50 -25.04 17.45
N GLY A 362 1.87 -24.47 16.28
CA GLY A 362 2.92 -23.45 16.18
C GLY A 362 2.51 -22.10 16.75
N GLY A 363 3.47 -21.46 17.41
CA GLY A 363 3.35 -20.10 17.97
C GLY A 363 4.11 -19.05 17.12
N ILE A 364 4.01 -17.78 17.52
CA ILE A 364 4.85 -16.69 16.95
C ILE A 364 6.34 -16.97 17.16
N SER A 365 6.69 -17.75 18.20
CA SER A 365 8.06 -18.22 18.48
C SER A 365 8.67 -19.06 17.34
N ASP A 366 7.84 -19.69 16.52
CA ASP A 366 8.28 -20.58 15.43
C ASP A 366 8.74 -19.79 14.20
N LEU A 367 8.50 -18.47 14.19
CA LEU A 367 9.07 -17.50 13.26
C LEU A 367 10.48 -17.06 13.72
N ALA A 368 11.26 -17.92 14.33
CA ALA A 368 12.39 -17.63 15.22
C ALA A 368 13.51 -16.78 14.63
N ASP A 369 13.80 -16.87 13.32
CA ASP A 369 14.83 -16.04 12.70
C ASP A 369 14.38 -14.62 12.34
N ALA A 370 13.12 -14.27 12.64
CA ALA A 370 12.54 -13.00 12.22
C ALA A 370 11.54 -12.42 13.23
N ILE A 371 11.94 -12.32 14.51
CA ILE A 371 11.12 -11.70 15.60
C ILE A 371 10.58 -10.31 15.21
N GLY A 372 11.25 -9.61 14.30
CA GLY A 372 10.82 -8.30 13.80
C GLY A 372 9.65 -8.36 12.84
N ILE A 373 9.47 -9.42 12.04
CA ILE A 373 8.41 -9.53 11.03
C ILE A 373 7.01 -9.45 11.63
N PRO A 374 6.68 -10.15 12.73
CA PRO A 374 5.37 -10.02 13.36
C PRO A 374 5.03 -8.59 13.82
N LYS A 375 6.04 -7.74 14.06
CA LYS A 375 5.81 -6.32 14.40
C LYS A 375 5.36 -5.51 13.18
N VAL A 376 5.82 -5.88 11.99
CA VAL A 376 5.55 -5.19 10.72
C VAL A 376 4.25 -5.66 10.08
N ALA A 377 4.04 -6.99 9.98
CA ALA A 377 2.87 -7.58 9.34
C ALA A 377 1.56 -7.19 10.02
N ASP A 378 0.47 -7.11 9.26
CA ASP A 378 -0.88 -6.83 9.75
C ASP A 378 -1.67 -8.12 10.01
N PHE A 379 -1.41 -9.16 9.22
CA PHE A 379 -2.00 -10.49 9.35
C PHE A 379 -0.95 -11.57 9.11
N ILE A 380 -0.94 -12.61 9.94
CA ILE A 380 -0.08 -13.79 9.78
C ILE A 380 -0.91 -15.03 10.04
N MET A 381 -0.94 -15.92 9.07
CA MET A 381 -1.64 -17.20 9.13
C MET A 381 -0.64 -18.33 8.86
N ALA A 382 -0.58 -19.28 9.77
CA ALA A 382 0.26 -20.46 9.67
C ALA A 382 -0.53 -21.67 9.20
N PHE A 383 0.03 -22.44 8.28
CA PHE A 383 -0.58 -23.63 7.73
C PHE A 383 0.16 -24.90 8.17
N TYR A 384 -0.64 -25.89 8.50
CA TYR A 384 -0.22 -27.22 8.89
C TYR A 384 -0.99 -28.23 8.06
N ALA A 385 -0.27 -29.03 7.27
CA ALA A 385 -0.84 -30.07 6.43
C ALA A 385 -0.05 -31.38 6.66
N PRO A 386 -0.17 -32.00 7.86
CA PRO A 386 0.41 -33.31 8.09
C PRO A 386 -0.20 -34.32 7.12
N ASP A 387 0.52 -35.43 6.86
CA ASP A 387 0.16 -36.41 5.83
C ASP A 387 -1.27 -36.93 5.99
N GLU A 388 -1.76 -37.11 7.21
CA GLU A 388 -3.13 -37.60 7.50
C GLU A 388 -4.19 -36.59 7.03
N LEU A 389 -3.94 -35.29 7.18
CA LEU A 389 -4.84 -34.25 6.69
C LEU A 389 -4.70 -34.05 5.18
N ALA A 390 -3.46 -34.06 4.68
CA ALA A 390 -3.18 -33.89 3.25
C ALA A 390 -3.83 -35.02 2.42
N ALA A 391 -3.79 -36.29 2.89
CA ALA A 391 -4.42 -37.46 2.26
C ALA A 391 -5.92 -37.29 2.04
N VAL A 392 -6.60 -36.53 2.91
CA VAL A 392 -8.03 -36.21 2.81
C VAL A 392 -8.30 -34.81 2.30
N LYS A 393 -7.30 -34.16 1.67
CA LYS A 393 -7.37 -32.81 1.10
C LYS A 393 -7.78 -31.74 2.10
N LYS A 394 -7.24 -31.80 3.32
CA LYS A 394 -7.48 -30.87 4.40
C LYS A 394 -6.17 -30.27 4.89
N ALA A 395 -6.28 -29.09 5.50
CA ALA A 395 -5.21 -28.45 6.23
C ALA A 395 -5.77 -27.68 7.42
N ARG A 396 -4.93 -27.37 8.37
CA ARG A 396 -5.24 -26.52 9.52
C ARG A 396 -4.60 -25.15 9.34
N ALA A 397 -5.38 -24.10 9.55
CA ALA A 397 -4.87 -22.74 9.67
C ALA A 397 -4.82 -22.32 11.14
N SER A 398 -3.73 -21.67 11.54
CA SER A 398 -3.60 -21.02 12.84
C SER A 398 -3.32 -19.54 12.66
N ILE A 399 -4.11 -18.68 13.32
CA ILE A 399 -3.96 -17.22 13.23
C ILE A 399 -2.90 -16.76 14.23
N LEU A 400 -1.71 -16.46 13.75
CA LEU A 400 -0.61 -16.01 14.60
C LEU A 400 -0.72 -14.51 14.93
N LYS A 401 -1.14 -13.69 13.94
CA LYS A 401 -1.40 -12.26 14.12
C LYS A 401 -2.63 -11.84 13.34
N ASN A 402 -3.44 -10.97 13.94
CA ASN A 402 -4.65 -10.44 13.30
C ASN A 402 -4.93 -9.01 13.79
N ARG A 403 -4.77 -8.03 12.90
CA ARG A 403 -5.16 -6.63 13.16
C ARG A 403 -6.60 -6.33 12.71
N TYR A 404 -7.23 -7.26 11.97
CA TYR A 404 -8.59 -7.10 11.46
C TYR A 404 -9.66 -7.53 12.47
N ALA A 405 -9.30 -8.46 13.35
CA ALA A 405 -10.18 -9.01 14.38
C ALA A 405 -9.38 -9.46 15.63
N ASN A 406 -10.11 -9.70 16.73
CA ASN A 406 -9.48 -10.28 17.90
C ASN A 406 -9.14 -11.76 17.63
N LYS A 407 -7.85 -12.06 17.48
CA LYS A 407 -7.34 -13.41 17.19
C LYS A 407 -7.73 -14.48 18.23
N GLN A 408 -8.07 -14.06 19.45
CA GLN A 408 -8.48 -14.99 20.52
C GLN A 408 -9.86 -15.60 20.27
N LYS A 409 -10.66 -14.99 19.39
CA LYS A 409 -12.02 -15.47 19.08
C LYS A 409 -12.05 -16.63 18.09
N LEU A 410 -11.04 -16.73 17.22
CA LEU A 410 -10.86 -17.84 16.30
C LEU A 410 -9.34 -18.01 16.07
N LYS A 411 -8.75 -18.96 16.79
CA LYS A 411 -7.29 -19.17 16.79
C LYS A 411 -6.84 -20.12 15.71
N SER A 412 -7.58 -21.20 15.50
CA SER A 412 -7.24 -22.28 14.58
C SER A 412 -8.50 -22.91 14.05
N PHE A 413 -8.47 -23.37 12.81
CA PHE A 413 -9.60 -24.04 12.15
C PHE A 413 -9.13 -24.90 11.00
N LEU A 414 -9.97 -25.89 10.63
CA LEU A 414 -9.78 -26.72 9.45
C LEU A 414 -10.36 -26.05 8.19
N PHE A 415 -9.72 -26.29 7.07
CA PHE A 415 -10.18 -25.90 5.74
C PHE A 415 -9.73 -26.94 4.70
N GLY A 416 -10.34 -26.93 3.53
CA GLY A 416 -9.99 -27.80 2.43
C GLY A 416 -8.80 -27.29 1.63
N MET A 417 -7.85 -28.16 1.26
CA MET A 417 -6.70 -27.84 0.42
C MET A 417 -6.43 -28.99 -0.56
N ASP A 418 -6.64 -28.75 -1.83
CA ASP A 418 -6.28 -29.66 -2.92
C ASP A 418 -5.01 -29.15 -3.60
N GLN A 419 -3.86 -29.72 -3.26
CA GLN A 419 -2.55 -29.30 -3.79
C GLN A 419 -2.39 -29.68 -5.27
N ASP A 420 -3.03 -30.72 -5.77
CA ASP A 420 -2.97 -31.12 -7.18
C ASP A 420 -3.66 -30.09 -8.08
N LYS A 421 -4.73 -29.47 -7.56
CA LYS A 421 -5.51 -28.45 -8.26
C LYS A 421 -5.19 -27.04 -7.80
N GLN A 422 -4.29 -26.87 -6.85
CA GLN A 422 -3.91 -25.58 -6.25
C GLN A 422 -5.13 -24.78 -5.71
N ILE A 423 -6.11 -25.46 -5.10
CA ILE A 423 -7.39 -24.89 -4.63
C ILE A 423 -7.50 -24.97 -3.12
N LEU A 424 -7.94 -23.87 -2.52
CA LEU A 424 -8.46 -23.83 -1.15
C LEU A 424 -9.99 -23.77 -1.22
N PHE A 425 -10.67 -24.45 -0.28
CA PHE A 425 -12.13 -24.48 -0.25
C PHE A 425 -12.68 -24.62 1.17
N ASP A 426 -13.93 -24.21 1.35
CA ASP A 426 -14.63 -24.40 2.62
C ASP A 426 -15.02 -25.87 2.81
N LEU A 427 -14.81 -26.36 4.03
CA LEU A 427 -15.33 -27.66 4.45
C LEU A 427 -16.78 -27.52 4.93
N ASP A 428 -17.49 -28.64 5.05
CA ASP A 428 -18.81 -28.68 5.68
C ASP A 428 -18.75 -28.08 7.10
N TRP A 429 -19.69 -27.19 7.43
CA TRP A 429 -19.69 -26.49 8.71
C TRP A 429 -19.73 -27.44 9.92
N ASN A 430 -20.49 -28.54 9.83
CA ASN A 430 -20.57 -29.50 10.93
C ASN A 430 -19.22 -30.21 11.16
N GLU A 431 -18.42 -30.35 10.15
CA GLU A 431 -17.07 -30.88 10.26
C GLU A 431 -16.11 -29.88 10.92
N VAL A 432 -16.11 -28.63 10.46
CA VAL A 432 -15.30 -27.55 11.06
C VAL A 432 -15.70 -27.32 12.51
N LYS A 433 -17.00 -27.32 12.80
CA LYS A 433 -17.54 -27.07 14.15
C LYS A 433 -17.06 -28.09 15.19
N LYS A 434 -16.89 -29.36 14.79
CA LYS A 434 -16.39 -30.42 15.71
C LYS A 434 -14.97 -30.13 16.23
N ASP A 435 -14.20 -29.36 15.46
CA ASP A 435 -12.81 -29.04 15.77
C ASP A 435 -12.67 -27.71 16.55
N LEU A 436 -13.75 -26.94 16.67
CA LEU A 436 -13.77 -25.65 17.35
C LEU A 436 -14.30 -25.78 18.78
N THR A 437 -13.83 -24.91 19.66
CA THR A 437 -14.46 -24.69 20.96
C THR A 437 -15.86 -24.10 20.79
N GLU A 438 -16.76 -24.26 21.78
CA GLU A 438 -18.09 -23.64 21.75
C GLU A 438 -18.05 -22.12 21.54
N ALA A 439 -17.07 -21.45 22.14
CA ALA A 439 -16.90 -20.00 22.01
C ALA A 439 -16.49 -19.59 20.59
N GLU A 440 -15.57 -20.35 19.96
CA GLU A 440 -15.13 -20.14 18.59
C GLU A 440 -16.26 -20.43 17.59
N ALA A 441 -16.98 -21.53 17.76
CA ALA A 441 -18.13 -21.87 16.93
C ALA A 441 -19.21 -20.78 16.98
N LYS A 442 -19.57 -20.32 18.19
CA LYS A 442 -20.53 -19.23 18.37
C LYS A 442 -20.03 -17.92 17.76
N TYR A 443 -18.72 -17.63 17.82
CA TYR A 443 -18.15 -16.46 17.17
C TYR A 443 -18.32 -16.54 15.64
N VAL A 444 -17.95 -17.67 15.03
CA VAL A 444 -18.07 -17.88 13.57
C VAL A 444 -19.52 -17.78 13.11
N GLU A 445 -20.47 -18.33 13.86
CA GLU A 445 -21.92 -18.26 13.57
C GLU A 445 -22.45 -16.82 13.65
N ASN A 446 -21.92 -15.98 14.56
CA ASN A 446 -22.40 -14.62 14.81
C ASN A 446 -21.64 -13.54 14.01
N VAL A 447 -20.57 -13.87 13.28
CA VAL A 447 -19.89 -12.90 12.42
C VAL A 447 -20.75 -12.68 11.18
N HIS A 448 -21.48 -11.57 11.18
CA HIS A 448 -22.17 -11.07 9.99
C HIS A 448 -21.14 -10.42 9.05
N ILE A 449 -21.01 -11.01 7.87
CA ILE A 449 -20.18 -10.46 6.81
C ILE A 449 -21.09 -9.61 5.94
N LYS A 450 -20.82 -8.31 5.84
CA LYS A 450 -21.62 -7.35 5.05
C LYS A 450 -21.79 -7.77 3.57
N HIS A 451 -20.88 -8.58 3.09
CA HIS A 451 -20.90 -9.08 1.70
C HIS A 451 -22.10 -9.99 1.38
N ASP A 452 -22.64 -10.72 2.38
CA ASP A 452 -23.79 -11.60 2.17
C ASP A 452 -25.12 -10.85 2.09
N LEU A 453 -25.22 -9.69 2.73
CA LEU A 453 -26.42 -8.83 2.67
C LEU A 453 -26.65 -8.25 1.26
N ASN A 454 -25.59 -8.01 0.49
CA ASN A 454 -25.71 -7.50 -0.88
C ASN A 454 -26.06 -8.57 -1.92
N LYS A 455 -25.78 -9.85 -1.63
CA LYS A 455 -26.17 -10.98 -2.52
C LYS A 455 -27.65 -11.34 -2.40
N SER A 456 -28.26 -11.08 -1.25
CA SER A 456 -29.66 -11.46 -0.98
C SER A 456 -30.68 -10.37 -1.31
N GLY A 457 -30.28 -9.15 -1.68
CA GLY A 457 -31.20 -8.05 -1.96
C GLY A 457 -32.02 -7.59 -0.74
N ALA A 458 -31.72 -8.09 0.45
CA ALA A 458 -32.42 -7.74 1.68
C ALA A 458 -31.77 -6.51 2.32
N THR A 459 -32.28 -5.34 2.04
CA THR A 459 -32.07 -4.16 2.88
C THR A 459 -32.68 -4.41 4.24
N ALA A 460 -31.86 -4.48 5.29
CA ALA A 460 -32.38 -4.44 6.64
C ALA A 460 -33.19 -3.14 6.81
N SER A 461 -34.45 -3.27 7.24
CA SER A 461 -35.34 -2.11 7.42
C SER A 461 -34.72 -1.15 8.44
N ASP A 462 -34.90 0.15 8.24
CA ASP A 462 -34.37 1.19 9.11
C ASP A 462 -34.85 1.03 10.57
N GLU A 463 -35.96 0.32 10.78
CA GLU A 463 -36.50 -0.03 12.12
C GLU A 463 -35.58 -1.03 12.87
N GLN A 464 -34.93 -1.98 12.20
CA GLN A 464 -33.98 -2.88 12.84
C GLN A 464 -32.68 -2.17 13.23
N LYS A 465 -32.29 -1.14 12.47
CA LYS A 465 -31.13 -0.30 12.80
C LYS A 465 -31.41 0.59 14.01
N ALA A 466 -32.60 1.13 14.12
CA ALA A 466 -33.04 1.97 15.25
C ALA A 466 -33.15 1.20 16.56
N GLN A 467 -33.59 -0.05 16.55
CA GLN A 467 -33.65 -0.90 17.74
C GLN A 467 -32.30 -1.25 18.33
N THR A 468 -31.25 -1.32 17.48
CA THR A 468 -29.87 -1.60 17.92
C THR A 468 -29.28 -0.39 18.66
N VAL A 469 -29.62 0.83 18.27
CA VAL A 469 -29.15 2.07 18.90
C VAL A 469 -29.75 2.29 20.26
N ASN A 470 -31.03 1.94 20.46
CA ASN A 470 -31.74 2.12 21.72
C ASN A 470 -31.29 1.16 22.86
N ASN A 471 -30.50 0.13 22.55
CA ASN A 471 -29.93 -0.79 23.52
C ASN A 471 -28.54 -0.37 24.05
N TRP A 472 -28.03 0.77 23.62
CA TRP A 472 -26.80 1.34 24.19
C TRP A 472 -27.15 2.19 25.41
N LYS A 473 -27.11 1.58 26.59
CA LYS A 473 -27.04 2.33 27.85
C LYS A 473 -25.60 2.70 28.13
N PHE A 474 -25.32 4.01 28.16
CA PHE A 474 -24.09 4.59 28.66
C PHE A 474 -23.97 4.39 30.16
#